data_ed7864ee8b6d91ce243e0a2b589d72fb
#
_entry.id   ed7864ee8b6d91ce243e0a2b589d72fb
#
_cell.length_a   1.000
_cell.length_b   1.000
_cell.length_c   1.000
_cell.angle_alpha   90.00
_cell.angle_beta   90.00
_cell.angle_gamma   90.00
#
_symmetry.space_group_name_H-M   'P 1'
#
loop_
_entity.id
_entity.type
_entity.pdbx_description
1 polymer ?
#
loop_
_entity_poly.entity_id
_entity_poly.type
_entity_poly.pdbx_seq_one_letter_code
_entity_poly.pdbx_strand_id
1 'polypeptide(L)'
;MASTNNNFDKTMSLYIPRVDTRSLPRGNRHSESEYEAMVSDFIGKQFKYQRIGQASRVDLLKKQTPQGFDYFIAFVHFSEWFDTYQARAFQEEILTKGAKAKLHFHNKWYWIVNENKSPLSANVASLHKTIYEQAKSNGMMNEAVTYLKSLKS
;
A
#
# COMPACT_ATOMS: atom_id res chain seq x y z
N MET A 1 25.07 -21.02 2.18
CA MET A 1 24.89 -20.04 2.07
C MET A 1 24.20 -19.45 0.97
N ALA A 2 24.51 -19.60 0.00
CA ALA A 2 23.88 -19.10 -1.13
C ALA A 2 22.39 -19.24 -1.15
N SER A 3 21.88 -20.11 -0.34
CA SER A 3 20.44 -20.32 -0.23
C SER A 3 19.65 -19.06 0.09
N THR A 4 20.25 -18.10 0.78
CA THR A 4 19.54 -16.89 1.13
C THR A 4 19.14 -16.06 -0.08
N ASN A 5 19.93 -16.13 -1.15
CA ASN A 5 19.64 -15.36 -2.34
C ASN A 5 18.45 -15.89 -3.12
N ASN A 6 18.12 -17.15 -2.92
CA ASN A 6 17.04 -17.78 -3.67
C ASN A 6 15.67 -17.39 -3.16
N ASN A 7 15.62 -16.75 -1.99
CA ASN A 7 14.35 -16.35 -1.41
C ASN A 7 13.93 -14.92 -1.76
N PHE A 8 14.79 -14.21 -2.46
CA PHE A 8 14.46 -12.84 -2.85
C PHE A 8 13.46 -12.86 -4.00
N ASP A 9 12.27 -12.39 -3.72
CA ASP A 9 11.17 -12.40 -4.67
C ASP A 9 11.01 -11.06 -5.35
N LYS A 10 11.42 -10.97 -6.62
CA LYS A 10 11.35 -9.73 -7.39
C LYS A 10 9.92 -9.38 -7.82
N THR A 11 8.97 -10.28 -7.60
CA THR A 11 7.58 -10.05 -7.97
C THR A 11 6.70 -9.71 -6.78
N MET A 12 7.27 -9.65 -5.58
CA MET A 12 6.49 -9.41 -4.38
C MET A 12 5.79 -8.05 -4.42
N SER A 13 4.50 -8.03 -4.12
CA SER A 13 3.74 -6.82 -3.86
C SER A 13 3.58 -6.65 -2.37
N LEU A 14 3.39 -5.42 -1.93
CA LEU A 14 3.28 -5.12 -0.50
C LEU A 14 1.92 -4.56 -0.15
N TYR A 15 1.55 -4.72 1.10
CA TYR A 15 0.29 -4.27 1.65
C TYR A 15 0.57 -3.48 2.91
N ILE A 16 0.08 -2.24 2.97
CA ILE A 16 0.21 -1.38 4.14
C ILE A 16 -1.20 -1.20 4.70
N PRO A 17 -1.52 -1.83 5.84
CA PRO A 17 -2.89 -1.82 6.36
C PRO A 17 -3.35 -0.46 6.86
N ARG A 18 -2.43 0.43 7.18
CA ARG A 18 -2.83 1.75 7.66
C ARG A 18 -1.80 2.82 7.35
N VAL A 19 -2.19 3.76 6.49
CA VAL A 19 -1.44 4.98 6.23
C VAL A 19 -2.27 6.12 6.79
N ASP A 20 -1.86 6.63 7.95
CA ASP A 20 -2.61 7.66 8.64
C ASP A 20 -2.39 9.00 7.95
N THR A 21 -3.47 9.69 7.61
CA THR A 21 -3.37 10.97 6.90
C THR A 21 -2.66 12.04 7.71
N ARG A 22 -2.65 11.91 9.03
CA ARG A 22 -1.95 12.87 9.89
C ARG A 22 -0.43 12.77 9.77
N SER A 23 0.07 11.63 9.30
CA SER A 23 1.50 11.40 9.10
C SER A 23 2.00 11.87 7.74
N LEU A 24 1.10 12.28 6.86
CA LEU A 24 1.41 12.62 5.47
C LEU A 24 1.64 14.11 5.30
N PRO A 25 2.40 14.51 4.26
CA PRO A 25 2.55 15.92 3.96
C PRO A 25 1.21 16.58 3.67
N ARG A 26 1.06 17.82 4.10
CA ARG A 26 -0.12 18.61 3.78
C ARG A 26 0.16 19.36 2.50
N GLY A 27 -0.31 18.81 1.39
CA GLY A 27 -0.20 19.51 0.13
C GLY A 27 -1.40 20.42 -0.10
N ASN A 28 -1.37 21.18 -1.19
CA ASN A 28 -2.52 21.93 -1.62
C ASN A 28 -3.56 20.95 -2.12
N ARG A 29 -4.69 20.91 -1.43
CA ARG A 29 -5.76 20.01 -1.80
C ARG A 29 -6.73 20.71 -2.68
N HIS A 30 -6.65 20.48 -3.98
CA HIS A 30 -7.65 21.00 -4.90
C HIS A 30 -8.80 20.01 -5.07
N SER A 31 -8.51 18.70 -4.91
CA SER A 31 -9.53 17.66 -5.01
C SER A 31 -9.08 16.41 -4.28
N GLU A 32 -10.02 15.49 -4.04
CA GLU A 32 -9.70 14.18 -3.45
C GLU A 32 -8.74 13.39 -4.33
N SER A 33 -8.97 13.41 -5.64
CA SER A 33 -8.11 12.64 -6.55
C SER A 33 -6.68 13.19 -6.59
N GLU A 34 -6.52 14.49 -6.51
CA GLU A 34 -5.18 15.09 -6.44
C GLU A 34 -4.48 14.74 -5.14
N TYR A 35 -5.22 14.73 -4.03
CA TYR A 35 -4.66 14.34 -2.75
C TYR A 35 -4.23 12.87 -2.76
N GLU A 36 -5.08 11.99 -3.29
CA GLU A 36 -4.74 10.57 -3.38
C GLU A 36 -3.53 10.34 -4.28
N ALA A 37 -3.43 11.06 -5.38
CA ALA A 37 -2.27 10.97 -6.26
C ALA A 37 -1.00 11.39 -5.53
N MET A 38 -1.08 12.45 -4.74
CA MET A 38 0.04 12.91 -3.92
C MET A 38 0.45 11.86 -2.90
N VAL A 39 -0.53 11.23 -2.24
CA VAL A 39 -0.27 10.18 -1.25
C VAL A 39 0.38 8.97 -1.92
N SER A 40 -0.14 8.53 -3.06
CA SER A 40 0.44 7.41 -3.81
C SER A 40 1.89 7.68 -4.18
N ASP A 41 2.17 8.89 -4.68
CA ASP A 41 3.51 9.29 -5.04
C ASP A 41 4.44 9.32 -3.83
N PHE A 42 3.95 9.88 -2.73
CA PHE A 42 4.73 9.95 -1.50
C PHE A 42 5.12 8.54 -1.01
N ILE A 43 4.17 7.62 -1.00
CA ILE A 43 4.42 6.25 -0.56
C ILE A 43 5.46 5.59 -1.47
N GLY A 44 5.27 5.68 -2.77
CA GLY A 44 6.20 5.08 -3.73
C GLY A 44 7.61 5.61 -3.58
N LYS A 45 7.73 6.92 -3.35
CA LYS A 45 9.04 7.54 -3.18
C LYS A 45 9.78 7.07 -1.94
N GLN A 46 9.07 6.72 -0.87
CA GLN A 46 9.72 6.22 0.33
C GLN A 46 10.49 4.92 0.05
N PHE A 47 9.92 4.03 -0.75
CA PHE A 47 10.60 2.80 -1.12
C PHE A 47 11.82 3.07 -1.99
N LYS A 48 11.73 4.05 -2.88
CA LYS A 48 12.86 4.44 -3.73
C LYS A 48 13.99 5.08 -2.91
N TYR A 49 13.64 6.01 -2.03
CA TYR A 49 14.65 6.69 -1.21
C TYR A 49 15.36 5.73 -0.28
N GLN A 50 14.69 4.71 0.19
CA GLN A 50 15.29 3.72 1.08
C GLN A 50 15.96 2.58 0.32
N ARG A 51 16.07 2.71 -1.00
CA ARG A 51 16.77 1.77 -1.88
C ARG A 51 16.15 0.39 -1.88
N ILE A 52 14.84 0.34 -1.73
CA ILE A 52 14.10 -0.92 -1.73
C ILE A 52 13.62 -1.26 -3.14
N GLY A 53 13.00 -0.31 -3.82
CA GLY A 53 12.51 -0.57 -5.15
C GLY A 53 11.80 0.61 -5.78
N GLN A 54 11.47 0.44 -7.06
CA GLN A 54 10.70 1.40 -7.82
C GLN A 54 9.27 0.92 -7.90
N ALA A 55 8.36 1.63 -7.27
CA ALA A 55 6.95 1.30 -7.35
C ALA A 55 6.42 1.68 -8.73
N SER A 56 5.68 0.76 -9.34
CA SER A 56 4.97 1.03 -10.59
C SER A 56 3.62 1.65 -10.31
N ARG A 57 3.00 1.26 -9.20
CA ARG A 57 1.67 1.73 -8.85
C ARG A 57 1.45 1.56 -7.35
N VAL A 58 0.77 2.51 -6.75
CA VAL A 58 0.30 2.40 -5.38
C VAL A 58 -1.21 2.63 -5.40
N ASP A 59 -1.96 1.60 -5.09
CA ASP A 59 -3.41 1.68 -5.04
C ASP A 59 -3.86 1.98 -3.62
N LEU A 60 -4.81 2.89 -3.47
CA LEU A 60 -5.28 3.34 -2.16
C LEU A 60 -6.74 3.03 -1.98
N LEU A 61 -7.10 2.60 -0.76
CA LEU A 61 -8.49 2.51 -0.32
C LEU A 61 -8.65 3.41 0.88
N LYS A 62 -9.53 4.40 0.76
CA LYS A 62 -9.78 5.33 1.85
C LYS A 62 -10.70 4.68 2.88
N LYS A 63 -10.32 4.78 4.14
CA LYS A 63 -11.09 4.26 5.27
C LYS A 63 -11.19 5.34 6.32
N GLN A 64 -12.06 5.10 7.29
CA GLN A 64 -12.26 6.04 8.38
C GLN A 64 -12.32 5.27 9.69
N THR A 65 -11.66 5.79 10.71
CA THR A 65 -11.71 5.20 12.04
C THR A 65 -13.07 5.45 12.67
N PRO A 66 -13.44 4.73 13.74
CA PRO A 66 -14.68 5.02 14.46
C PRO A 66 -14.77 6.46 14.98
N GLN A 67 -13.61 7.10 15.21
CA GLN A 67 -13.56 8.49 15.66
C GLN A 67 -13.64 9.50 14.52
N GLY A 68 -13.72 9.03 13.27
CA GLY A 68 -13.88 9.90 12.12
C GLY A 68 -12.59 10.35 11.44
N PHE A 69 -11.44 9.75 11.80
CA PHE A 69 -10.18 10.09 11.14
C PHE A 69 -9.99 9.26 9.88
N ASP A 70 -9.54 9.92 8.81
CA ASP A 70 -9.27 9.24 7.57
C ASP A 70 -7.92 8.54 7.60
N TYR A 71 -7.86 7.36 6.98
CA TYR A 71 -6.60 6.68 6.69
C TYR A 71 -6.74 5.92 5.38
N PHE A 72 -5.61 5.48 4.84
CA PHE A 72 -5.62 4.68 3.63
C PHE A 72 -5.07 3.29 3.89
N ILE A 73 -5.60 2.31 3.17
CA ILE A 73 -4.97 1.03 2.97
C ILE A 73 -4.24 1.16 1.64
N ALA A 74 -2.96 0.77 1.60
CA ALA A 74 -2.17 0.91 0.39
C ALA A 74 -1.69 -0.45 -0.10
N PHE A 75 -1.74 -0.65 -1.43
CA PHE A 75 -1.18 -1.81 -2.11
C PHE A 75 -0.07 -1.30 -3.01
N VAL A 76 1.16 -1.73 -2.75
CA VAL A 76 2.34 -1.23 -3.46
C VAL A 76 2.82 -2.29 -4.42
N HIS A 77 2.81 -1.96 -5.71
CA HIS A 77 3.26 -2.84 -6.78
C HIS A 77 4.56 -2.29 -7.36
N PHE A 78 5.55 -3.15 -7.52
CA PHE A 78 6.87 -2.73 -7.98
C PHE A 78 7.08 -3.09 -9.44
N SER A 79 7.64 -2.13 -10.19
CA SER A 79 8.21 -2.45 -11.50
C SER A 79 9.58 -3.08 -11.35
N GLU A 80 10.26 -2.75 -10.26
CA GLU A 80 11.58 -3.27 -9.99
C GLU A 80 11.86 -3.27 -8.48
N TRP A 81 12.28 -4.41 -7.95
CA TRP A 81 12.93 -4.49 -6.64
C TRP A 81 14.42 -4.28 -6.89
N PHE A 82 15.02 -3.35 -6.17
CA PHE A 82 16.44 -3.08 -6.35
C PHE A 82 17.27 -4.23 -5.79
N ASP A 83 18.41 -4.46 -6.40
CA ASP A 83 19.34 -5.48 -5.91
C ASP A 83 20.28 -4.84 -4.90
N THR A 84 19.75 -4.54 -3.73
CA THR A 84 20.46 -3.83 -2.66
C THR A 84 20.35 -4.61 -1.37
N TYR A 85 21.27 -4.34 -0.46
CA TYR A 85 21.19 -4.89 0.88
C TYR A 85 19.87 -4.48 1.56
N GLN A 86 19.47 -3.22 1.38
CA GLN A 86 18.26 -2.69 1.99
C GLN A 86 17.01 -3.44 1.51
N ALA A 87 16.93 -3.70 0.21
CA ALA A 87 15.78 -4.41 -0.34
C ALA A 87 15.71 -5.84 0.18
N ARG A 88 16.85 -6.52 0.21
CA ARG A 88 16.90 -7.91 0.70
C ARG A 88 16.58 -8.00 2.17
N ALA A 89 17.15 -7.10 2.97
CA ALA A 89 16.89 -7.08 4.41
C ALA A 89 15.44 -6.76 4.71
N PHE A 90 14.84 -5.84 3.97
CA PHE A 90 13.44 -5.47 4.17
C PHE A 90 12.51 -6.63 3.83
N GLN A 91 12.76 -7.29 2.72
CA GLN A 91 11.94 -8.44 2.32
C GLN A 91 12.08 -9.59 3.31
N GLU A 92 13.30 -9.84 3.80
CA GLU A 92 13.52 -10.86 4.83
C GLU A 92 12.76 -10.52 6.11
N GLU A 93 12.75 -9.25 6.50
CA GLU A 93 12.00 -8.82 7.68
C GLU A 93 10.51 -9.10 7.51
N ILE A 94 9.96 -8.81 6.34
CA ILE A 94 8.55 -9.09 6.05
C ILE A 94 8.25 -10.58 6.17
N LEU A 95 9.12 -11.41 5.62
CA LEU A 95 8.91 -12.85 5.60
C LEU A 95 9.09 -13.49 6.97
N THR A 96 9.97 -12.95 7.82
CA THR A 96 10.25 -13.53 9.13
C THR A 96 9.37 -12.96 10.24
N LYS A 97 9.06 -11.67 10.18
CA LYS A 97 8.25 -11.01 11.21
C LYS A 97 6.76 -10.96 10.91
N GLY A 98 6.40 -11.32 9.68
CA GLY A 98 5.00 -11.27 9.27
C GLY A 98 4.45 -9.86 9.40
N ALA A 99 3.35 -9.71 10.13
CA ALA A 99 2.62 -8.45 10.25
C ALA A 99 3.33 -7.38 11.10
N LYS A 100 4.61 -7.58 11.42
CA LYS A 100 5.35 -6.66 12.29
C LYS A 100 6.49 -5.93 11.60
N ALA A 101 6.68 -6.13 10.31
CA ALA A 101 7.73 -5.41 9.58
C ALA A 101 7.38 -3.93 9.50
N LYS A 102 8.37 -3.07 9.72
CA LYS A 102 8.16 -1.62 9.78
C LYS A 102 9.00 -0.90 8.77
N LEU A 103 8.39 0.05 8.08
CA LEU A 103 9.11 0.98 7.21
C LEU A 103 9.02 2.37 7.84
N HIS A 104 10.15 2.86 8.37
CA HIS A 104 10.21 4.18 8.96
C HIS A 104 10.42 5.21 7.84
N PHE A 105 9.57 6.22 7.78
CA PHE A 105 9.64 7.21 6.70
C PHE A 105 9.86 8.63 7.20
N HIS A 106 9.62 8.90 8.48
CA HIS A 106 9.86 10.23 9.04
C HIS A 106 9.93 10.14 10.55
N ASN A 107 11.07 10.43 11.13
CA ASN A 107 11.26 10.46 12.60
C ASN A 107 10.55 9.34 13.33
N LYS A 108 9.42 9.66 13.96
CA LYS A 108 8.62 8.72 14.76
C LYS A 108 7.63 7.91 13.93
N TRP A 109 7.38 8.33 12.69
CA TRP A 109 6.34 7.71 11.89
C TRP A 109 6.88 6.49 11.15
N TYR A 110 6.09 5.43 11.14
CA TYR A 110 6.40 4.23 10.35
C TYR A 110 5.10 3.59 9.90
N TRP A 111 5.21 2.77 8.87
CA TRP A 111 4.11 1.93 8.43
C TRP A 111 4.43 0.49 8.74
N ILE A 112 3.41 -0.27 9.16
CA ILE A 112 3.49 -1.72 9.16
C ILE A 112 3.33 -2.17 7.72
N VAL A 113 4.21 -3.03 7.25
CA VAL A 113 4.21 -3.47 5.85
C VAL A 113 4.17 -4.97 5.80
N ASN A 114 3.25 -5.50 5.02
CA ASN A 114 3.06 -6.94 4.85
C ASN A 114 3.20 -7.33 3.40
N GLU A 115 3.48 -8.59 3.15
CA GLU A 115 3.40 -9.12 1.82
C GLU A 115 1.94 -9.16 1.38
N ASN A 116 1.66 -8.70 0.16
CA ASN A 116 0.33 -8.83 -0.41
C ASN A 116 0.23 -10.21 -1.04
N LYS A 117 -0.45 -11.11 -0.35
CA LYS A 117 -0.54 -12.51 -0.76
C LYS A 117 -1.68 -12.78 -1.73
N SER A 118 -2.48 -11.77 -2.05
CA SER A 118 -3.56 -11.97 -3.00
C SER A 118 -3.02 -12.17 -4.40
N PRO A 119 -3.31 -13.28 -5.06
CA PRO A 119 -2.82 -13.49 -6.43
C PRO A 119 -3.46 -12.55 -7.43
N LEU A 120 -4.56 -11.91 -7.06
CA LEU A 120 -5.26 -10.96 -7.93
C LEU A 120 -4.91 -9.52 -7.57
N SER A 121 -3.82 -9.34 -6.85
CA SER A 121 -3.53 -8.07 -6.18
C SER A 121 -3.64 -6.83 -7.04
N ALA A 122 -2.95 -6.80 -8.18
CA ALA A 122 -2.90 -5.59 -8.99
C ALA A 122 -4.26 -5.26 -9.59
N ASN A 123 -4.87 -6.24 -10.25
CA ASN A 123 -6.13 -6.03 -10.95
C ASN A 123 -7.30 -5.89 -10.00
N VAL A 124 -7.29 -6.68 -8.92
CA VAL A 124 -8.38 -6.64 -7.94
C VAL A 124 -8.38 -5.34 -7.17
N ALA A 125 -7.21 -4.83 -6.79
CA ALA A 125 -7.13 -3.55 -6.10
C ALA A 125 -7.69 -2.42 -6.96
N SER A 126 -7.32 -2.38 -8.24
CA SER A 126 -7.87 -1.40 -9.18
C SER A 126 -9.36 -1.56 -9.36
N LEU A 127 -9.84 -2.80 -9.46
CA LEU A 127 -11.26 -3.07 -9.61
C LEU A 127 -12.03 -2.63 -8.37
N HIS A 128 -11.53 -2.93 -7.18
CA HIS A 128 -12.15 -2.51 -5.93
C HIS A 128 -12.27 -0.99 -5.87
N LYS A 129 -11.21 -0.28 -6.25
CA LYS A 129 -11.22 1.16 -6.28
C LYS A 129 -12.27 1.69 -7.25
N THR A 130 -12.33 1.12 -8.44
CA THR A 130 -13.30 1.53 -9.46
C THR A 130 -14.73 1.30 -8.98
N ILE A 131 -14.99 0.14 -8.41
CA ILE A 131 -16.33 -0.19 -7.89
C ILE A 131 -16.72 0.79 -6.77
N TYR A 132 -15.78 1.08 -5.88
CA TYR A 132 -16.00 1.98 -4.77
C TYR A 132 -16.33 3.39 -5.28
N GLU A 133 -15.56 3.89 -6.22
CA GLU A 133 -15.75 5.23 -6.78
C GLU A 133 -17.06 5.36 -7.54
N GLN A 134 -17.40 4.34 -8.32
CA GLN A 134 -18.66 4.33 -9.05
C GLN A 134 -19.86 4.29 -8.10
N ALA A 135 -19.77 3.46 -7.07
CA ALA A 135 -20.85 3.37 -6.09
C ALA A 135 -21.03 4.69 -5.35
N LYS A 136 -19.94 5.35 -5.02
CA LYS A 136 -19.97 6.66 -4.37
C LYS A 136 -20.68 7.68 -5.26
N SER A 137 -20.35 7.70 -6.55
CA SER A 137 -20.96 8.61 -7.50
C SER A 137 -22.45 8.34 -7.70
N ASN A 138 -22.86 7.08 -7.61
CA ASN A 138 -24.25 6.66 -7.85
C ASN A 138 -25.07 6.53 -6.57
N GLY A 139 -24.48 6.80 -5.42
CA GLY A 139 -25.18 6.65 -4.14
C GLY A 139 -25.37 5.23 -3.68
N MET A 140 -24.60 4.28 -4.21
CA MET A 140 -24.76 2.84 -3.92
C MET A 140 -23.62 2.30 -3.06
N MET A 141 -23.16 3.08 -2.10
CA MET A 141 -22.01 2.73 -1.28
C MET A 141 -22.16 1.42 -0.52
N ASN A 142 -23.35 1.20 0.07
CA ASN A 142 -23.55 0.00 0.86
C ASN A 142 -23.46 -1.28 0.02
N GLU A 143 -23.97 -1.23 -1.18
CA GLU A 143 -23.91 -2.36 -2.09
C GLU A 143 -22.47 -2.64 -2.51
N ALA A 144 -21.70 -1.59 -2.80
CA ALA A 144 -20.29 -1.73 -3.15
C ALA A 144 -19.49 -2.33 -2.00
N VAL A 145 -19.73 -1.88 -0.78
CA VAL A 145 -19.04 -2.41 0.40
C VAL A 145 -19.36 -3.89 0.58
N THR A 146 -20.62 -4.28 0.42
CA THR A 146 -21.03 -5.66 0.51
C THR A 146 -20.33 -6.52 -0.56
N TYR A 147 -20.29 -6.02 -1.78
CA TYR A 147 -19.63 -6.71 -2.89
C TYR A 147 -18.15 -6.91 -2.61
N LEU A 148 -17.47 -5.86 -2.18
CA LEU A 148 -16.05 -5.94 -1.87
C LEU A 148 -15.75 -6.92 -0.73
N LYS A 149 -16.62 -6.97 0.27
CA LYS A 149 -16.48 -7.93 1.36
C LYS A 149 -16.63 -9.37 0.86
N SER A 150 -17.55 -9.60 -0.05
CA SER A 150 -17.76 -10.95 -0.61
C SER A 150 -16.54 -11.42 -1.39
N LEU A 151 -15.82 -10.52 -2.04
CA LEU A 151 -14.60 -10.86 -2.78
C LEU A 151 -13.44 -11.22 -1.86
N LYS A 152 -13.47 -10.76 -0.62
CA LYS A 152 -12.39 -11.00 0.35
C LYS A 152 -12.59 -12.30 1.14
N SER A 153 -13.76 -12.85 1.10
CA SER A 153 -14.05 -14.08 1.85
C SER A 153 -13.68 -15.36 1.14
#